data_b0c3d259039bf86831bdec18b6838c2e
#
_entry.id   b0c3d259039bf86831bdec18b6838c2e
#
_cell.length_a   1.000
_cell.length_b   1.000
_cell.length_c   1.000
_cell.angle_alpha   90.00
_cell.angle_beta   90.00
_cell.angle_gamma   90.00
#
_symmetry.space_group_name_H-M   'P 1'
#
loop_
_entity.id
_entity.type
_entity.pdbx_description
1 polymer ?
#
loop_
_entity_poly.entity_id
_entity_poly.type
_entity_poly.pdbx_seq_one_letter_code
_entity_poly.pdbx_strand_id
1 'polypeptide(L)'
;MLDNFRSRWDTVLFTAPGGQLITVGQLALVVALLLFGYLGSRFVGYLLGKRLANTAMRPGVVHVFKRIAFFTIFIIVILTALGLLGIPLTTFHFATGALAIGVGFGAQNIINNFISGWILMAERPIRIGDFIEIDNWQGVVETIGNRSTRIRRTDGVHLLVPNSLLLERTVVNWTLVDLEIRTIVRVGVAYGSPVRLVSDLIRQAVEEQPETKSKPAPSVVFDDFGDNSLVFDAYFWCDVGGEKFLRESRSSIRFRITELFNEHGIVIAFPQRDVHLDSSNPLEIRMVRGAGAESAGATK
;
A
#
# COMPACT_ATOMS: atom_id res chain seq x y z
N MET A 1 66.88 -24.14 -31.32
CA MET A 1 65.41 -24.48 -31.31
C MET A 1 64.56 -23.41 -30.62
N LEU A 2 65.02 -22.86 -29.50
CA LEU A 2 64.29 -21.78 -28.77
C LEU A 2 64.24 -20.46 -29.55
N ASP A 3 65.30 -20.12 -30.30
CA ASP A 3 65.30 -18.87 -31.10
C ASP A 3 64.36 -18.91 -32.29
N ASN A 4 64.19 -20.06 -32.96
CA ASN A 4 63.18 -20.24 -33.99
C ASN A 4 61.73 -20.21 -33.47
N PHE A 5 61.57 -20.56 -32.19
CA PHE A 5 60.25 -20.47 -31.52
C PHE A 5 59.90 -19.02 -31.19
N ARG A 6 60.87 -18.25 -30.65
CA ARG A 6 60.70 -16.82 -30.37
C ARG A 6 60.40 -16.00 -31.62
N SER A 7 61.15 -16.25 -32.70
CA SER A 7 60.93 -15.49 -33.98
C SER A 7 59.52 -15.69 -34.57
N ARG A 8 58.91 -16.86 -34.36
CA ARG A 8 57.53 -17.13 -34.81
C ARG A 8 56.49 -16.45 -33.95
N TRP A 9 56.75 -16.29 -32.65
CA TRP A 9 55.81 -15.59 -31.75
C TRP A 9 55.82 -14.08 -31.95
N ASP A 10 56.92 -13.51 -32.36
CA ASP A 10 57.09 -12.08 -32.63
C ASP A 10 56.76 -11.69 -34.07
N THR A 11 56.31 -12.65 -34.89
CA THR A 11 55.84 -12.35 -36.25
C THR A 11 54.60 -11.45 -36.21
N VAL A 12 54.71 -10.27 -36.81
CA VAL A 12 53.61 -9.29 -36.93
C VAL A 12 52.64 -9.80 -37.96
N LEU A 13 51.36 -9.93 -37.59
CA LEU A 13 50.27 -10.31 -38.49
C LEU A 13 49.60 -9.10 -39.14
N PHE A 14 49.28 -8.10 -38.34
CA PHE A 14 48.64 -6.85 -38.81
C PHE A 14 48.78 -5.74 -37.78
N THR A 15 48.49 -4.52 -38.18
CA THR A 15 48.47 -3.36 -37.28
C THR A 15 47.05 -3.09 -36.85
N ALA A 16 46.80 -3.01 -35.52
CA ALA A 16 45.50 -2.62 -35.00
C ALA A 16 45.15 -1.17 -35.30
N PRO A 17 43.86 -0.78 -35.25
CA PRO A 17 43.42 0.60 -35.42
C PRO A 17 44.07 1.62 -34.47
N GLY A 18 44.59 1.17 -33.33
CA GLY A 18 45.33 1.95 -32.33
C GLY A 18 46.85 2.09 -32.63
N GLY A 19 47.36 1.60 -33.76
CA GLY A 19 48.77 1.66 -34.13
C GLY A 19 49.65 0.56 -33.49
N GLN A 20 49.07 -0.35 -32.69
CA GLN A 20 49.80 -1.48 -32.12
C GLN A 20 50.00 -2.60 -33.15
N LEU A 21 51.22 -3.16 -33.17
CA LEU A 21 51.54 -4.31 -33.99
C LEU A 21 51.06 -5.59 -33.28
N ILE A 22 50.13 -6.30 -33.92
CA ILE A 22 49.58 -7.54 -33.37
C ILE A 22 50.44 -8.71 -33.80
N THR A 23 51.04 -9.37 -32.85
CA THR A 23 51.88 -10.57 -33.04
C THR A 23 51.08 -11.85 -32.94
N VAL A 24 51.65 -12.94 -33.47
CA VAL A 24 51.09 -14.31 -33.32
C VAL A 24 50.92 -14.65 -31.86
N GLY A 25 51.88 -14.28 -31.01
CA GLY A 25 51.82 -14.52 -29.55
C GLY A 25 50.65 -13.78 -28.87
N GLN A 26 50.42 -12.51 -29.26
CA GLN A 26 49.28 -11.78 -28.71
C GLN A 26 47.93 -12.39 -29.12
N LEU A 27 47.79 -12.81 -30.39
CA LEU A 27 46.58 -13.47 -30.86
C LEU A 27 46.33 -14.80 -30.12
N ALA A 28 47.37 -15.60 -29.93
CA ALA A 28 47.29 -16.84 -29.18
C ALA A 28 46.89 -16.60 -27.72
N LEU A 29 47.45 -15.54 -27.10
CA LEU A 29 47.11 -15.15 -25.73
C LEU A 29 45.64 -14.67 -25.62
N VAL A 30 45.14 -13.93 -26.58
CA VAL A 30 43.72 -13.49 -26.63
C VAL A 30 42.82 -14.71 -26.78
N VAL A 31 43.12 -15.64 -27.68
CA VAL A 31 42.34 -16.88 -27.85
C VAL A 31 42.33 -17.70 -26.56
N ALA A 32 43.53 -17.87 -25.94
CA ALA A 32 43.61 -18.53 -24.64
C ALA A 32 42.81 -17.83 -23.55
N LEU A 33 42.89 -16.48 -23.47
CA LEU A 33 42.08 -15.68 -22.53
C LEU A 33 40.59 -15.87 -22.73
N LEU A 34 40.11 -15.87 -23.96
CA LEU A 34 38.69 -16.08 -24.27
C LEU A 34 38.25 -17.51 -23.90
N LEU A 35 39.07 -18.51 -24.21
CA LEU A 35 38.77 -19.90 -23.87
C LEU A 35 38.75 -20.14 -22.35
N PHE A 36 39.82 -19.71 -21.66
CA PHE A 36 39.91 -19.86 -20.19
C PHE A 36 38.87 -18.94 -19.48
N GLY A 37 38.59 -17.76 -20.01
CA GLY A 37 37.55 -16.87 -19.50
C GLY A 37 36.17 -17.46 -19.66
N TYR A 38 35.86 -18.10 -20.79
CA TYR A 38 34.61 -18.84 -20.98
C TYR A 38 34.46 -20.01 -20.01
N LEU A 39 35.52 -20.84 -19.90
CA LEU A 39 35.52 -21.97 -18.97
C LEU A 39 35.43 -21.51 -17.51
N GLY A 40 36.15 -20.44 -17.17
CA GLY A 40 36.12 -19.82 -15.84
C GLY A 40 34.73 -19.24 -15.50
N SER A 41 34.09 -18.54 -16.44
CA SER A 41 32.73 -18.02 -16.25
C SER A 41 31.70 -19.14 -16.04
N ARG A 42 31.83 -20.25 -16.78
CA ARG A 42 31.00 -21.46 -16.57
C ARG A 42 31.27 -22.11 -15.22
N PHE A 43 32.54 -22.21 -14.83
CA PHE A 43 32.94 -22.78 -13.55
C PHE A 43 32.43 -21.97 -12.36
N VAL A 44 32.54 -20.64 -12.41
CA VAL A 44 31.96 -19.73 -11.39
C VAL A 44 30.43 -19.89 -11.34
N GLY A 45 29.77 -19.95 -12.49
CA GLY A 45 28.33 -20.20 -12.57
C GLY A 45 27.93 -21.56 -11.97
N TYR A 46 28.76 -22.61 -12.15
CA TYR A 46 28.56 -23.91 -11.53
C TYR A 46 28.70 -23.86 -10.01
N LEU A 47 29.80 -23.23 -9.51
CA LEU A 47 30.03 -23.07 -8.08
C LEU A 47 28.95 -22.28 -7.38
N LEU A 48 28.57 -21.15 -7.97
CA LEU A 48 27.43 -20.35 -7.49
C LEU A 48 26.16 -21.19 -7.42
N GLY A 49 25.88 -21.95 -8.48
CA GLY A 49 24.74 -22.84 -8.50
C GLY A 49 24.74 -23.90 -7.41
N LYS A 50 25.90 -24.51 -7.15
CA LYS A 50 26.03 -25.51 -6.10
C LYS A 50 25.88 -24.91 -4.69
N ARG A 51 26.43 -23.70 -4.46
CA ARG A 51 26.27 -23.00 -3.18
C ARG A 51 24.84 -22.50 -2.95
N LEU A 52 24.23 -21.92 -3.99
CA LEU A 52 22.87 -21.38 -3.90
C LEU A 52 21.79 -22.48 -3.87
N ALA A 53 22.04 -23.65 -4.46
CA ALA A 53 21.12 -24.80 -4.39
C ALA A 53 20.94 -25.34 -2.96
N ASN A 54 21.94 -25.13 -2.08
CA ASN A 54 21.85 -25.49 -0.66
C ASN A 54 21.10 -24.44 0.18
N THR A 55 20.65 -23.34 -0.44
CA THR A 55 19.87 -22.29 0.20
C THR A 55 18.41 -22.48 -0.19
N ALA A 56 17.46 -22.09 0.67
CA ALA A 56 16.00 -22.20 0.42
C ALA A 56 15.51 -21.31 -0.76
N MET A 57 16.35 -21.01 -1.73
CA MET A 57 16.02 -20.18 -2.90
C MET A 57 15.30 -20.99 -3.97
N ARG A 58 14.30 -20.36 -4.61
CA ARG A 58 13.58 -20.95 -5.73
C ARG A 58 14.53 -21.22 -6.91
N PRO A 59 14.43 -22.38 -7.60
CA PRO A 59 15.35 -22.76 -8.68
C PRO A 59 15.48 -21.72 -9.79
N GLY A 60 14.39 -21.01 -10.12
CA GLY A 60 14.40 -19.93 -11.11
C GLY A 60 15.31 -18.76 -10.74
N VAL A 61 15.37 -18.38 -9.46
CA VAL A 61 16.22 -17.28 -8.98
C VAL A 61 17.69 -17.67 -9.10
N VAL A 62 18.04 -18.90 -8.73
CA VAL A 62 19.42 -19.44 -8.88
C VAL A 62 19.86 -19.41 -10.34
N HIS A 63 18.96 -19.75 -11.27
CA HIS A 63 19.26 -19.73 -12.71
C HIS A 63 19.56 -18.31 -13.22
N VAL A 64 18.77 -17.31 -12.78
CA VAL A 64 19.00 -15.90 -13.13
C VAL A 64 20.36 -15.41 -12.62
N PHE A 65 20.71 -15.70 -11.35
CA PHE A 65 22.00 -15.31 -10.78
C PHE A 65 23.19 -15.93 -11.52
N LYS A 66 23.09 -17.23 -11.88
CA LYS A 66 24.12 -17.89 -12.70
C LYS A 66 24.31 -17.19 -14.04
N ARG A 67 23.20 -16.84 -14.69
CA ARG A 67 23.23 -16.23 -16.01
C ARG A 67 23.81 -14.80 -15.96
N ILE A 68 23.43 -14.02 -14.96
CA ILE A 68 24.01 -12.68 -14.74
C ILE A 68 25.51 -12.79 -14.47
N ALA A 69 25.94 -13.65 -13.55
CA ALA A 69 27.35 -13.84 -13.23
C ALA A 69 28.17 -14.28 -14.46
N PHE A 70 27.63 -15.23 -15.24
CA PHE A 70 28.27 -15.68 -16.47
C PHE A 70 28.47 -14.53 -17.46
N PHE A 71 27.43 -13.78 -17.79
CA PHE A 71 27.53 -12.69 -18.75
C PHE A 71 28.42 -11.54 -18.26
N THR A 72 28.36 -11.19 -16.97
CA THR A 72 29.22 -10.15 -16.38
C THR A 72 30.70 -10.53 -16.51
N ILE A 73 31.08 -11.73 -16.10
CA ILE A 73 32.47 -12.21 -16.19
C ILE A 73 32.92 -12.29 -17.65
N PHE A 74 32.06 -12.83 -18.52
CA PHE A 74 32.39 -13.00 -19.93
C PHE A 74 32.56 -11.67 -20.66
N ILE A 75 31.74 -10.66 -20.34
CA ILE A 75 31.90 -9.30 -20.87
C ILE A 75 33.25 -8.70 -20.41
N ILE A 76 33.63 -8.87 -19.14
CA ILE A 76 34.94 -8.40 -18.64
C ILE A 76 36.07 -9.08 -19.40
N VAL A 77 35.99 -10.39 -19.65
CA VAL A 77 36.98 -11.15 -20.42
C VAL A 77 37.06 -10.61 -21.86
N ILE A 78 35.94 -10.34 -22.53
CA ILE A 78 35.93 -9.78 -23.87
C ILE A 78 36.57 -8.39 -23.89
N LEU A 79 36.22 -7.50 -22.97
CA LEU A 79 36.82 -6.16 -22.90
C LEU A 79 38.34 -6.23 -22.63
N THR A 80 38.78 -7.11 -21.78
CA THR A 80 40.23 -7.35 -21.55
C THR A 80 40.90 -7.86 -22.82
N ALA A 81 40.28 -8.78 -23.54
CA ALA A 81 40.79 -9.31 -24.81
C ALA A 81 40.92 -8.22 -25.89
N LEU A 82 39.90 -7.33 -25.99
CA LEU A 82 39.92 -6.18 -26.90
C LEU A 82 41.04 -5.19 -26.53
N GLY A 83 41.26 -4.94 -25.23
CA GLY A 83 42.36 -4.10 -24.76
C GLY A 83 43.75 -4.67 -25.14
N LEU A 84 43.92 -5.99 -25.05
CA LEU A 84 45.16 -6.67 -25.46
C LEU A 84 45.40 -6.56 -26.99
N LEU A 85 44.33 -6.45 -27.77
CA LEU A 85 44.45 -6.24 -29.21
C LEU A 85 44.66 -4.75 -29.59
N GLY A 86 44.87 -3.85 -28.59
CA GLY A 86 45.11 -2.45 -28.85
C GLY A 86 43.85 -1.68 -29.29
N ILE A 87 42.68 -2.26 -29.10
CA ILE A 87 41.41 -1.56 -29.35
C ILE A 87 41.14 -0.64 -28.16
N PRO A 88 41.10 0.69 -28.38
CA PRO A 88 40.92 1.63 -27.28
C PRO A 88 39.54 1.43 -26.64
N LEU A 89 39.52 1.08 -25.34
CA LEU A 89 38.29 0.86 -24.59
C LEU A 89 37.41 2.11 -24.48
N THR A 90 38.02 3.27 -24.72
CA THR A 90 37.31 4.57 -24.84
C THR A 90 36.16 4.54 -25.84
N THR A 91 36.30 3.76 -26.93
CA THR A 91 35.25 3.58 -27.94
C THR A 91 33.97 2.99 -27.35
N PHE A 92 34.08 2.19 -26.27
CA PHE A 92 32.96 1.56 -25.63
C PHE A 92 32.38 2.38 -24.46
N HIS A 93 33.07 3.46 -24.03
CA HIS A 93 32.60 4.24 -22.88
C HIS A 93 31.22 4.87 -23.13
N PHE A 94 30.96 5.37 -24.34
CA PHE A 94 29.67 5.94 -24.67
C PHE A 94 28.55 4.86 -24.63
N ALA A 95 28.79 3.71 -25.24
CA ALA A 95 27.82 2.62 -25.28
C ALA A 95 27.57 2.03 -23.87
N THR A 96 28.64 1.83 -23.08
CA THR A 96 28.51 1.36 -21.68
C THR A 96 27.83 2.37 -20.79
N GLY A 97 28.10 3.67 -20.99
CA GLY A 97 27.43 4.74 -20.26
C GLY A 97 25.94 4.78 -20.58
N ALA A 98 25.56 4.72 -21.86
CA ALA A 98 24.15 4.67 -22.27
C ALA A 98 23.44 3.41 -21.73
N LEU A 99 24.11 2.25 -21.77
CA LEU A 99 23.58 1.01 -21.20
C LEU A 99 23.40 1.10 -19.68
N ALA A 100 24.39 1.67 -18.97
CA ALA A 100 24.32 1.85 -17.51
C ALA A 100 23.15 2.76 -17.11
N ILE A 101 22.94 3.86 -17.85
CA ILE A 101 21.80 4.77 -17.66
C ILE A 101 20.47 4.01 -17.90
N GLY A 102 20.37 3.28 -19.01
CA GLY A 102 19.17 2.49 -19.33
C GLY A 102 18.84 1.43 -18.27
N VAL A 103 19.85 0.70 -17.80
CA VAL A 103 19.68 -0.28 -16.70
C VAL A 103 19.32 0.43 -15.40
N GLY A 104 19.94 1.58 -15.10
CA GLY A 104 19.64 2.39 -13.91
C GLY A 104 18.16 2.82 -13.87
N PHE A 105 17.65 3.39 -14.95
CA PHE A 105 16.24 3.75 -15.06
C PHE A 105 15.31 2.54 -15.01
N GLY A 106 15.69 1.43 -15.65
CA GLY A 106 14.91 0.18 -15.60
C GLY A 106 14.85 -0.44 -14.20
N ALA A 107 15.90 -0.27 -13.40
CA ALA A 107 15.97 -0.79 -12.02
C ALA A 107 15.46 0.21 -10.97
N GLN A 108 15.21 1.46 -11.30
CA GLN A 108 14.91 2.55 -10.37
C GLN A 108 13.81 2.19 -9.38
N ASN A 109 12.66 1.70 -9.88
CA ASN A 109 11.53 1.36 -9.02
C ASN A 109 11.83 0.20 -8.06
N ILE A 110 12.67 -0.74 -8.48
CA ILE A 110 13.07 -1.85 -7.61
C ILE A 110 13.93 -1.32 -6.48
N ILE A 111 14.95 -0.52 -6.83
CA ILE A 111 15.88 0.07 -5.86
C ILE A 111 15.15 0.97 -4.88
N ASN A 112 14.24 1.84 -5.39
CA ASN A 112 13.44 2.73 -4.54
C ASN A 112 12.63 1.94 -3.51
N ASN A 113 11.95 0.90 -3.93
CA ASN A 113 11.17 0.07 -3.03
C ASN A 113 12.03 -0.68 -1.99
N PHE A 114 13.24 -1.11 -2.35
CA PHE A 114 14.18 -1.73 -1.39
C PHE A 114 14.66 -0.72 -0.34
N ILE A 115 15.09 0.46 -0.77
CA ILE A 115 15.53 1.52 0.12
C ILE A 115 14.38 1.93 1.06
N SER A 116 13.19 2.13 0.51
CA SER A 116 11.99 2.43 1.30
C SER A 116 11.67 1.33 2.32
N GLY A 117 11.84 0.06 1.95
CA GLY A 117 11.67 -1.05 2.88
C GLY A 117 12.65 -1.00 4.06
N TRP A 118 13.91 -0.64 3.81
CA TRP A 118 14.89 -0.46 4.89
C TRP A 118 14.55 0.73 5.79
N ILE A 119 14.10 1.85 5.22
CA ILE A 119 13.66 3.03 6.00
C ILE A 119 12.47 2.65 6.88
N LEU A 120 11.44 2.00 6.33
CA LEU A 120 10.27 1.53 7.09
C LEU A 120 10.65 0.62 8.26
N MET A 121 11.63 -0.29 8.06
CA MET A 121 12.10 -1.19 9.11
C MET A 121 12.98 -0.49 10.15
N ALA A 122 13.76 0.53 9.74
CA ALA A 122 14.69 1.23 10.62
C ALA A 122 13.98 2.32 11.44
N GLU A 123 13.22 3.21 10.79
CA GLU A 123 12.55 4.35 11.43
C GLU A 123 11.19 3.98 12.02
N ARG A 124 10.56 2.92 11.51
CA ARG A 124 9.28 2.38 11.97
C ARG A 124 8.14 3.42 12.04
N PRO A 125 7.92 4.23 11.00
CA PRO A 125 6.75 5.10 10.93
C PRO A 125 5.44 4.30 10.87
N ILE A 126 5.54 3.03 10.44
CA ILE A 126 4.46 2.04 10.41
C ILE A 126 5.02 0.75 11.00
N ARG A 127 4.26 0.09 11.86
CA ARG A 127 4.65 -1.15 12.54
C ARG A 127 3.73 -2.31 12.15
N ILE A 128 4.21 -3.52 12.28
CA ILE A 128 3.37 -4.71 12.15
C ILE A 128 2.32 -4.70 13.26
N GLY A 129 1.06 -4.87 12.88
CA GLY A 129 -0.08 -4.74 13.78
C GLY A 129 -0.79 -3.39 13.72
N ASP A 130 -0.17 -2.35 13.15
CA ASP A 130 -0.81 -1.04 13.01
C ASP A 130 -2.03 -1.12 12.09
N PHE A 131 -3.09 -0.41 12.46
CA PHE A 131 -4.24 -0.16 11.61
C PHE A 131 -4.02 1.15 10.86
N ILE A 132 -3.87 1.04 9.55
CA ILE A 132 -3.52 2.17 8.68
C ILE A 132 -4.54 2.34 7.56
N GLU A 133 -4.57 3.57 7.03
CA GLU A 133 -5.33 3.93 5.83
C GLU A 133 -4.40 4.57 4.80
N ILE A 134 -4.48 4.09 3.57
CA ILE A 134 -3.77 4.61 2.41
C ILE A 134 -4.69 4.55 1.19
N ASP A 135 -4.79 5.64 0.41
CA ASP A 135 -5.61 5.72 -0.81
C ASP A 135 -7.05 5.18 -0.62
N ASN A 136 -7.72 5.50 0.48
CA ASN A 136 -9.05 5.02 0.87
C ASN A 136 -9.13 3.51 1.21
N TRP A 137 -8.01 2.82 1.31
CA TRP A 137 -7.97 1.44 1.78
C TRP A 137 -7.51 1.38 3.23
N GLN A 138 -8.29 0.70 4.05
CA GLN A 138 -7.99 0.50 5.46
C GLN A 138 -7.65 -0.96 5.75
N GLY A 139 -6.70 -1.18 6.65
CA GLY A 139 -6.33 -2.52 7.05
C GLY A 139 -5.20 -2.58 8.06
N VAL A 140 -4.92 -3.77 8.54
CA VAL A 140 -3.86 -4.06 9.51
C VAL A 140 -2.59 -4.48 8.78
N VAL A 141 -1.46 -3.90 9.12
CA VAL A 141 -0.14 -4.26 8.60
C VAL A 141 0.24 -5.64 9.11
N GLU A 142 0.36 -6.62 8.22
CA GLU A 142 0.75 -7.99 8.59
C GLU A 142 2.26 -8.22 8.50
N THR A 143 2.87 -7.76 7.42
CA THR A 143 4.31 -7.93 7.19
C THR A 143 4.88 -6.78 6.39
N ILE A 144 6.08 -6.34 6.77
CA ILE A 144 6.88 -5.38 6.01
C ILE A 144 7.99 -6.18 5.34
N GLY A 145 7.90 -6.34 4.02
CA GLY A 145 8.90 -7.04 3.21
C GLY A 145 9.92 -6.09 2.60
N ASN A 146 10.90 -6.65 1.87
CA ASN A 146 11.99 -5.86 1.29
C ASN A 146 11.51 -4.83 0.24
N ARG A 147 10.45 -5.16 -0.55
CA ARG A 147 9.95 -4.28 -1.62
C ARG A 147 8.49 -3.89 -1.47
N SER A 148 7.73 -4.59 -0.66
CA SER A 148 6.30 -4.36 -0.47
C SER A 148 5.87 -4.75 0.93
N THR A 149 4.92 -4.01 1.46
CA THR A 149 4.24 -4.27 2.73
C THR A 149 2.90 -4.94 2.44
N ARG A 150 2.58 -5.98 3.21
CA ARG A 150 1.28 -6.66 3.13
C ARG A 150 0.37 -6.13 4.21
N ILE A 151 -0.80 -5.65 3.77
CA ILE A 151 -1.85 -5.11 4.62
C ILE A 151 -3.07 -6.01 4.45
N ARG A 152 -3.65 -6.47 5.56
CA ARG A 152 -4.89 -7.24 5.55
C ARG A 152 -6.08 -6.32 5.82
N ARG A 153 -6.98 -6.25 4.86
CA ARG A 153 -8.25 -5.53 5.00
C ARG A 153 -9.20 -6.27 5.93
N THR A 154 -10.22 -5.56 6.38
CA THR A 154 -11.27 -6.11 7.27
C THR A 154 -12.15 -7.16 6.61
N ASP A 155 -12.23 -7.17 5.27
CA ASP A 155 -12.90 -8.20 4.48
C ASP A 155 -12.01 -9.45 4.23
N GLY A 156 -10.79 -9.47 4.80
CA GLY A 156 -9.83 -10.58 4.65
C GLY A 156 -8.96 -10.51 3.40
N VAL A 157 -9.17 -9.53 2.52
CA VAL A 157 -8.34 -9.35 1.32
C VAL A 157 -6.97 -8.78 1.70
N HIS A 158 -5.91 -9.29 1.07
CA HIS A 158 -4.55 -8.81 1.27
C HIS A 158 -4.15 -7.82 0.17
N LEU A 159 -3.75 -6.63 0.59
CA LEU A 159 -3.15 -5.61 -0.26
C LEU A 159 -1.62 -5.75 -0.22
N LEU A 160 -0.98 -5.75 -1.37
CA LEU A 160 0.47 -5.68 -1.50
C LEU A 160 0.83 -4.26 -1.94
N VAL A 161 1.22 -3.44 -0.98
CA VAL A 161 1.55 -2.02 -1.23
C VAL A 161 3.06 -1.90 -1.41
N PRO A 162 3.55 -1.34 -2.53
CA PRO A 162 4.96 -1.02 -2.71
C PRO A 162 5.47 -0.13 -1.57
N ASN A 163 6.65 -0.42 -1.03
CA ASN A 163 7.17 0.31 0.12
C ASN A 163 7.40 1.81 -0.15
N SER A 164 7.76 2.15 -1.40
CA SER A 164 7.92 3.56 -1.79
C SER A 164 6.63 4.37 -1.64
N LEU A 165 5.48 3.78 -1.94
CA LEU A 165 4.19 4.47 -1.77
C LEU A 165 3.87 4.80 -0.33
N LEU A 166 4.30 3.95 0.63
CA LEU A 166 4.09 4.18 2.06
C LEU A 166 4.93 5.35 2.62
N LEU A 167 6.01 5.73 1.93
CA LEU A 167 6.84 6.88 2.30
C LEU A 167 6.52 8.13 1.48
N GLU A 168 6.03 7.98 0.25
CA GLU A 168 5.76 9.08 -0.67
C GLU A 168 4.35 9.64 -0.52
N ARG A 169 3.39 8.84 -0.04
CA ARG A 169 1.99 9.25 0.14
C ARG A 169 1.65 9.49 1.60
N THR A 170 0.58 10.25 1.79
CA THR A 170 0.01 10.40 3.13
C THR A 170 -0.58 9.07 3.59
N VAL A 171 -0.06 8.56 4.69
CA VAL A 171 -0.59 7.39 5.39
C VAL A 171 -1.19 7.86 6.71
N VAL A 172 -2.46 7.54 6.93
CA VAL A 172 -3.11 7.75 8.23
C VAL A 172 -2.87 6.52 9.08
N ASN A 173 -2.12 6.64 10.15
CA ASN A 173 -1.89 5.57 11.11
C ASN A 173 -2.76 5.80 12.35
N TRP A 174 -3.79 4.99 12.51
CA TRP A 174 -4.78 5.10 13.58
C TRP A 174 -4.28 4.61 14.94
N THR A 175 -3.18 3.83 14.95
CA THR A 175 -2.68 3.13 16.13
C THR A 175 -1.22 3.46 16.45
N LEU A 176 -0.65 4.51 15.82
CA LEU A 176 0.77 4.85 15.94
C LEU A 176 1.20 5.16 17.38
N VAL A 177 0.39 5.92 18.11
CA VAL A 177 0.68 6.41 19.46
C VAL A 177 -0.06 5.58 20.50
N ASP A 178 -1.37 5.43 20.32
CA ASP A 178 -2.24 4.67 21.21
C ASP A 178 -3.34 3.95 20.38
N LEU A 179 -4.16 3.19 21.06
CA LEU A 179 -5.27 2.46 20.44
C LEU A 179 -6.59 3.22 20.57
N GLU A 180 -6.58 4.44 21.08
CA GLU A 180 -7.79 5.21 21.35
C GLU A 180 -8.08 6.17 20.20
N ILE A 181 -9.29 6.10 19.68
CA ILE A 181 -9.75 7.03 18.66
C ILE A 181 -11.03 7.74 19.06
N ARG A 182 -11.17 8.97 18.63
CA ARG A 182 -12.41 9.71 18.68
C ARG A 182 -13.23 9.44 17.44
N THR A 183 -14.47 8.98 17.62
CA THR A 183 -15.38 8.70 16.52
C THR A 183 -16.72 9.40 16.75
N ILE A 184 -17.61 9.32 15.76
CA ILE A 184 -18.87 10.07 15.73
C ILE A 184 -20.03 9.17 15.31
N VAL A 185 -21.19 9.41 15.93
CA VAL A 185 -22.50 8.95 15.46
C VAL A 185 -23.38 10.16 15.21
N ARG A 186 -23.83 10.34 13.97
CA ARG A 186 -24.74 11.40 13.56
C ARG A 186 -26.17 10.88 13.58
N VAL A 187 -27.09 11.68 14.15
CA VAL A 187 -28.52 11.36 14.31
C VAL A 187 -29.36 12.59 13.94
N GLY A 188 -30.42 12.39 13.14
CA GLY A 188 -31.39 13.41 12.79
C GLY A 188 -32.75 13.12 13.41
N VAL A 189 -33.34 14.07 14.16
CA VAL A 189 -34.67 13.98 14.73
C VAL A 189 -35.63 14.99 14.08
N ALA A 190 -36.91 14.71 14.14
CA ALA A 190 -37.91 15.56 13.56
C ALA A 190 -37.94 16.97 14.21
N TYR A 191 -38.26 17.98 13.43
CA TYR A 191 -38.52 19.34 13.94
C TYR A 191 -39.63 19.33 14.98
N GLY A 192 -39.47 20.12 16.03
CA GLY A 192 -40.39 20.13 17.19
C GLY A 192 -39.99 19.12 18.30
N SER A 193 -39.00 18.25 18.09
CA SER A 193 -38.47 17.37 19.14
C SER A 193 -37.84 18.20 20.27
N PRO A 194 -37.94 17.74 21.54
CA PRO A 194 -37.35 18.42 22.71
C PRO A 194 -35.82 18.25 22.70
N VAL A 195 -35.10 19.25 22.14
CA VAL A 195 -33.66 19.24 21.84
C VAL A 195 -32.79 18.79 23.03
N ARG A 196 -33.11 19.26 24.25
CA ARG A 196 -32.37 18.91 25.46
C ARG A 196 -32.51 17.42 25.80
N LEU A 197 -33.75 16.92 25.79
CA LEU A 197 -34.02 15.51 26.04
C LEU A 197 -33.35 14.61 25.00
N VAL A 198 -33.43 14.99 23.70
CA VAL A 198 -32.72 14.25 22.62
C VAL A 198 -31.23 14.14 22.90
N SER A 199 -30.58 15.26 23.26
CA SER A 199 -29.18 15.30 23.58
C SER A 199 -28.84 14.38 24.77
N ASP A 200 -29.65 14.36 25.81
CA ASP A 200 -29.44 13.54 26.99
C ASP A 200 -29.62 12.05 26.70
N LEU A 201 -30.62 11.66 25.92
CA LEU A 201 -30.84 10.28 25.49
C LEU A 201 -29.75 9.76 24.57
N ILE A 202 -29.24 10.57 23.65
CA ILE A 202 -28.11 10.20 22.80
C ILE A 202 -26.85 10.00 23.66
N ARG A 203 -26.61 10.88 24.65
CA ARG A 203 -25.48 10.74 25.59
C ARG A 203 -25.61 9.44 26.37
N GLN A 204 -26.78 9.16 26.94
CA GLN A 204 -27.05 7.92 27.65
C GLN A 204 -26.79 6.69 26.78
N ALA A 205 -27.28 6.66 25.53
CA ALA A 205 -27.03 5.55 24.61
C ALA A 205 -25.55 5.28 24.35
N VAL A 206 -24.73 6.33 24.32
CA VAL A 206 -23.27 6.23 24.12
C VAL A 206 -22.59 5.75 25.41
N GLU A 207 -22.97 6.27 26.57
CA GLU A 207 -22.38 5.91 27.86
C GLU A 207 -22.68 4.47 28.28
N GLU A 208 -23.84 3.93 27.88
CA GLU A 208 -24.23 2.53 28.14
C GLU A 208 -23.44 1.50 27.33
N GLN A 209 -22.66 1.92 26.29
CA GLN A 209 -21.87 1.00 25.49
C GLN A 209 -20.56 0.64 26.18
N PRO A 210 -20.23 -0.66 26.32
CA PRO A 210 -19.04 -1.10 27.03
C PRO A 210 -17.73 -0.70 26.36
N GLU A 211 -17.77 -0.46 25.03
CA GLU A 211 -16.59 -0.05 24.26
C GLU A 211 -16.30 1.46 24.36
N THR A 212 -17.24 2.24 24.90
CA THR A 212 -17.07 3.69 25.04
C THR A 212 -16.26 4.04 26.29
N LYS A 213 -15.23 4.86 26.09
CA LYS A 213 -14.43 5.37 27.21
C LYS A 213 -15.23 6.37 28.05
N SER A 214 -15.13 6.25 29.35
CA SER A 214 -15.71 7.21 30.30
C SER A 214 -14.85 8.47 30.44
N LYS A 215 -13.56 8.38 30.07
CA LYS A 215 -12.60 9.49 30.07
C LYS A 215 -11.77 9.45 28.80
N PRO A 216 -11.81 10.50 27.96
CA PRO A 216 -12.71 11.66 28.03
C PRO A 216 -14.17 11.29 27.86
N ALA A 217 -15.06 12.01 28.56
CA ALA A 217 -16.51 11.75 28.52
C ALA A 217 -17.09 12.00 27.11
N PRO A 218 -18.12 11.22 26.71
CA PRO A 218 -18.84 11.49 25.48
C PRO A 218 -19.44 12.90 25.43
N SER A 219 -19.45 13.50 24.23
CA SER A 219 -19.98 14.83 24.00
C SER A 219 -21.02 14.79 22.90
N VAL A 220 -22.23 15.27 23.19
CA VAL A 220 -23.30 15.41 22.20
C VAL A 220 -23.44 16.88 21.83
N VAL A 221 -23.31 17.17 20.54
CA VAL A 221 -23.39 18.51 19.97
C VAL A 221 -24.65 18.57 19.11
N PHE A 222 -25.45 19.60 19.29
CA PHE A 222 -26.52 19.98 18.34
C PHE A 222 -25.78 20.69 17.20
N ASP A 223 -25.61 20.01 16.07
CA ASP A 223 -24.70 20.42 14.99
C ASP A 223 -25.37 21.42 14.04
N ASP A 224 -26.62 21.13 13.61
CA ASP A 224 -27.26 21.94 12.59
C ASP A 224 -28.80 21.83 12.59
N PHE A 225 -29.43 22.83 12.03
CA PHE A 225 -30.82 22.81 11.57
C PHE A 225 -30.85 22.40 10.09
N GLY A 226 -30.77 21.06 9.87
CA GLY A 226 -30.69 20.51 8.52
C GLY A 226 -32.00 20.60 7.75
N ASP A 227 -32.00 20.40 6.44
CA ASP A 227 -33.16 20.54 5.55
C ASP A 227 -34.39 19.73 5.99
N ASN A 228 -34.17 18.59 6.65
CA ASN A 228 -35.25 17.66 7.01
C ASN A 228 -35.24 17.30 8.51
N SER A 229 -34.25 17.73 9.28
CA SER A 229 -34.04 17.26 10.66
C SER A 229 -33.25 18.22 11.51
N LEU A 230 -33.42 18.14 12.84
CA LEU A 230 -32.45 18.64 13.80
C LEU A 230 -31.31 17.66 13.91
N VAL A 231 -30.09 18.08 13.59
CA VAL A 231 -28.90 17.21 13.48
C VAL A 231 -28.09 17.23 14.76
N PHE A 232 -27.78 16.04 15.29
CA PHE A 232 -26.96 15.86 16.48
C PHE A 232 -25.74 14.99 16.15
N ASP A 233 -24.60 15.39 16.65
CA ASP A 233 -23.35 14.65 16.57
C ASP A 233 -22.91 14.19 17.95
N ALA A 234 -22.84 12.89 18.13
CA ALA A 234 -22.33 12.26 19.35
C ALA A 234 -20.89 11.84 19.16
N TYR A 235 -19.96 12.53 19.80
CA TYR A 235 -18.53 12.24 19.82
C TYR A 235 -18.18 11.40 21.01
N PHE A 236 -17.44 10.33 20.78
CA PHE A 236 -16.96 9.45 21.86
C PHE A 236 -15.61 8.83 21.51
N TRP A 237 -14.89 8.41 22.54
CA TRP A 237 -13.63 7.71 22.44
C TRP A 237 -13.85 6.22 22.62
N CYS A 238 -13.17 5.41 21.80
CA CYS A 238 -13.19 3.96 21.89
C CYS A 238 -11.84 3.39 21.47
N ASP A 239 -11.56 2.14 21.85
CA ASP A 239 -10.36 1.45 21.40
C ASP A 239 -10.47 1.05 19.94
N VAL A 240 -9.36 1.12 19.19
CA VAL A 240 -9.30 0.70 17.78
C VAL A 240 -9.15 -0.82 17.73
N GLY A 241 -10.27 -1.52 17.54
CA GLY A 241 -10.28 -2.95 17.19
C GLY A 241 -10.26 -3.21 15.68
N GLY A 242 -9.98 -2.18 14.86
CA GLY A 242 -10.10 -2.19 13.39
C GLY A 242 -11.45 -1.64 12.88
N GLU A 243 -11.59 -1.52 11.55
CA GLU A 243 -12.81 -0.94 10.91
C GLU A 243 -14.09 -1.69 11.30
N LYS A 244 -14.03 -3.03 11.38
CA LYS A 244 -15.18 -3.86 11.75
C LYS A 244 -15.68 -3.50 13.14
N PHE A 245 -14.80 -3.36 14.10
CA PHE A 245 -15.12 -3.00 15.48
C PHE A 245 -15.80 -1.61 15.56
N LEU A 246 -15.26 -0.62 14.85
CA LEU A 246 -15.85 0.72 14.78
C LEU A 246 -17.24 0.73 14.17
N ARG A 247 -17.49 -0.07 13.15
CA ARG A 247 -18.81 -0.20 12.53
C ARG A 247 -19.80 -0.86 13.49
N GLU A 248 -19.40 -1.91 14.18
CA GLU A 248 -20.21 -2.63 15.16
C GLU A 248 -20.55 -1.70 16.35
N SER A 249 -19.58 -1.00 16.93
CA SER A 249 -19.81 -0.04 18.02
C SER A 249 -20.79 1.07 17.61
N ARG A 250 -20.59 1.69 16.45
CA ARG A 250 -21.52 2.71 15.94
C ARG A 250 -22.92 2.14 15.68
N SER A 251 -23.02 0.89 15.25
CA SER A 251 -24.30 0.20 15.04
C SER A 251 -25.03 -0.06 16.35
N SER A 252 -24.33 -0.56 17.37
CA SER A 252 -24.89 -0.81 18.70
C SER A 252 -25.44 0.47 19.34
N ILE A 253 -24.69 1.58 19.21
CA ILE A 253 -25.15 2.90 19.67
C ILE A 253 -26.44 3.33 18.94
N ARG A 254 -26.51 3.14 17.61
CA ARG A 254 -27.71 3.50 16.85
C ARG A 254 -28.93 2.65 17.26
N PHE A 255 -28.75 1.37 17.51
CA PHE A 255 -29.83 0.53 18.04
C PHE A 255 -30.31 1.07 19.38
N ARG A 256 -29.39 1.36 20.31
CA ARG A 256 -29.76 1.87 21.63
C ARG A 256 -30.43 3.25 21.55
N ILE A 257 -29.97 4.14 20.69
CA ILE A 257 -30.64 5.43 20.42
C ILE A 257 -32.08 5.19 19.95
N THR A 258 -32.27 4.24 19.02
CA THR A 258 -33.62 3.93 18.49
C THR A 258 -34.56 3.42 19.58
N GLU A 259 -34.07 2.58 20.48
CA GLU A 259 -34.86 2.09 21.63
C GLU A 259 -35.27 3.25 22.55
N LEU A 260 -34.30 4.07 22.99
CA LEU A 260 -34.57 5.20 23.88
C LEU A 260 -35.48 6.23 23.23
N PHE A 261 -35.38 6.49 21.94
CA PHE A 261 -36.23 7.39 21.21
C PHE A 261 -37.67 6.87 21.15
N ASN A 262 -37.87 5.58 20.90
CA ASN A 262 -39.19 4.96 20.90
C ASN A 262 -39.84 5.02 22.28
N GLU A 263 -39.09 4.78 23.37
CA GLU A 263 -39.57 4.86 24.74
C GLU A 263 -40.06 6.27 25.12
N HIS A 264 -39.44 7.31 24.52
CA HIS A 264 -39.74 8.71 24.84
C HIS A 264 -40.55 9.40 23.75
N GLY A 265 -41.03 8.68 22.73
CA GLY A 265 -41.87 9.22 21.66
C GLY A 265 -41.15 10.23 20.72
N ILE A 266 -39.81 10.12 20.65
CA ILE A 266 -39.00 10.93 19.74
C ILE A 266 -38.99 10.29 18.35
N VAL A 267 -39.33 11.10 17.33
CA VAL A 267 -39.39 10.64 15.95
C VAL A 267 -38.09 10.91 15.22
N ILE A 268 -37.48 9.86 14.64
CA ILE A 268 -36.39 10.00 13.70
C ILE A 268 -36.91 10.66 12.43
N ALA A 269 -36.23 11.68 11.95
CA ALA A 269 -36.73 12.52 10.88
C ALA A 269 -36.92 11.77 9.56
N PHE A 270 -38.03 11.98 8.92
CA PHE A 270 -38.28 11.63 7.53
C PHE A 270 -38.00 12.83 6.62
N PRO A 271 -37.76 12.64 5.31
CA PRO A 271 -37.66 13.73 4.37
C PRO A 271 -38.92 14.61 4.43
N GLN A 272 -38.73 15.90 4.63
CA GLN A 272 -39.81 16.90 4.72
C GLN A 272 -39.98 17.60 3.35
N ARG A 273 -41.21 17.85 2.94
CA ARG A 273 -41.49 18.64 1.73
C ARG A 273 -42.72 19.50 1.97
N ASP A 274 -42.57 20.78 1.79
CA ASP A 274 -43.69 21.69 1.70
C ASP A 274 -44.27 21.62 0.28
N VAL A 275 -45.53 21.20 0.18
CA VAL A 275 -46.19 21.09 -1.12
C VAL A 275 -47.24 22.20 -1.21
N HIS A 276 -46.99 23.18 -2.06
CA HIS A 276 -47.97 24.18 -2.44
C HIS A 276 -48.80 23.66 -3.61
N LEU A 277 -50.08 23.43 -3.36
CA LEU A 277 -51.05 23.03 -4.40
C LEU A 277 -51.74 24.27 -4.92
N ASP A 278 -51.41 24.67 -6.13
CA ASP A 278 -52.10 25.75 -6.84
C ASP A 278 -53.04 25.14 -7.89
N SER A 279 -54.35 25.44 -7.75
CA SER A 279 -55.36 24.89 -8.64
C SER A 279 -56.30 25.98 -9.06
N SER A 280 -56.53 26.14 -10.36
CA SER A 280 -57.51 27.08 -10.94
C SER A 280 -58.96 26.65 -10.74
N ASN A 281 -59.24 25.40 -10.34
CA ASN A 281 -60.56 24.86 -10.02
C ASN A 281 -60.59 24.38 -8.55
N PRO A 282 -61.79 24.42 -7.89
CA PRO A 282 -61.96 23.87 -6.56
C PRO A 282 -61.55 22.40 -6.51
N LEU A 283 -60.73 22.05 -5.53
CA LEU A 283 -60.30 20.65 -5.26
C LEU A 283 -61.36 19.98 -4.40
N GLU A 284 -61.97 18.89 -4.91
CA GLU A 284 -62.83 18.03 -4.07
C GLU A 284 -61.94 17.18 -3.17
N ILE A 285 -61.98 17.45 -1.86
CA ILE A 285 -61.22 16.68 -0.87
C ILE A 285 -62.15 15.70 -0.18
N ARG A 286 -61.93 14.40 -0.38
CA ARG A 286 -62.60 13.34 0.36
C ARG A 286 -61.72 12.93 1.54
N MET A 287 -62.13 13.27 2.77
CA MET A 287 -61.47 12.79 3.98
C MET A 287 -61.79 11.31 4.22
N VAL A 288 -60.82 10.42 4.08
CA VAL A 288 -60.93 9.02 4.46
C VAL A 288 -60.41 8.90 5.88
N ARG A 289 -61.29 8.63 6.87
CA ARG A 289 -60.83 8.27 8.21
C ARG A 289 -60.07 6.95 8.12
N GLY A 290 -58.80 6.96 8.55
CA GLY A 290 -57.99 5.74 8.63
C GLY A 290 -58.66 4.68 9.52
N ALA A 291 -58.62 3.44 9.11
CA ALA A 291 -59.26 2.28 9.77
C ALA A 291 -58.67 1.93 11.16
N GLY A 292 -58.17 2.91 11.92
CA GLY A 292 -57.52 2.68 13.23
C GLY A 292 -58.16 3.41 14.43
N ALA A 293 -59.31 4.11 14.27
CA ALA A 293 -59.89 4.92 15.35
C ALA A 293 -61.20 4.37 15.94
N GLU A 294 -61.55 3.11 15.70
CA GLU A 294 -62.70 2.47 16.26
C GLU A 294 -62.35 1.36 17.26
N SER A 295 -61.81 1.69 18.43
CA SER A 295 -61.85 0.78 19.60
C SER A 295 -61.50 1.43 20.93
N ALA A 296 -61.85 2.71 21.13
CA ALA A 296 -61.73 3.32 22.45
C ALA A 296 -62.96 4.18 22.78
N GLY A 297 -64.10 3.54 22.87
CA GLY A 297 -65.33 4.29 23.22
C GLY A 297 -66.59 3.50 23.30
N ALA A 298 -66.60 2.37 24.09
CA ALA A 298 -67.86 1.79 24.57
C ALA A 298 -67.54 0.83 25.71
N THR A 299 -67.40 1.30 26.94
CA THR A 299 -67.97 0.61 28.11
C THR A 299 -68.08 1.64 29.24
N LYS A 300 -69.26 1.71 29.79
CA LYS A 300 -69.85 2.51 30.89
C LYS A 300 -68.86 2.81 32.04
#